data_37ce92fce9fa34ee256624bde9a31e9e
#
_entry.id   37ce92fce9fa34ee256624bde9a31e9e
#
_cell.length_a   1.000
_cell.length_b   1.000
_cell.length_c   1.000
_cell.angle_alpha   90.00
_cell.angle_beta   90.00
_cell.angle_gamma   90.00
#
_symmetry.space_group_name_H-M   'P 1'
#
loop_
_entity.id
_entity.type
_entity.pdbx_description
1 polymer ?
#
loop_
_entity_poly.entity_id
_entity_poly.type
_entity_poly.pdbx_seq_one_letter_code
_entity_poly.pdbx_strand_id
1 'polypeptide(L)'
;MQGNNILFIMADEHNYNCINQLGNDFIITPNIDSLVKEGTTFTSAYTPSPLCVPARASLATGTYVHKNKYWDGAHAYDARVPGWQHVLRDNNVNVTSIGKLHYKDRTIDTGFTETIEPMHLKDGLGDLFGLLREEMPPKDACKRLSEELGRGDCEYLEYDRLITNKAIEWIRKQKKREKPDSPWVLFVSFVSPHYPLIAPPDFYDLYNDANLPYDNYQNLSKNKLHSWVKGIRESWPYDDYMDEEKRKIAVQAYYGMCSFMDSNVGKLLSELKPVSYTHLTLPTIVRV
;
A
#
# COMPACT_ATOMS: atom_id res chain seq x y z
N MET A 1 19.67 -26.79 3.19
CA MET A 1 19.75 -25.46 3.84
C MET A 1 18.39 -25.16 4.42
N GLN A 2 18.32 -24.83 5.71
CA GLN A 2 17.06 -24.41 6.33
C GLN A 2 16.78 -22.99 5.83
N GLY A 3 15.71 -22.81 5.06
CA GLY A 3 15.33 -21.50 4.52
C GLY A 3 14.75 -20.60 5.62
N ASN A 4 14.85 -19.28 5.45
CA ASN A 4 14.26 -18.32 6.37
C ASN A 4 12.77 -18.13 6.08
N ASN A 5 11.97 -17.90 7.12
CA ASN A 5 10.61 -17.41 6.97
C ASN A 5 10.63 -15.93 6.61
N ILE A 6 9.69 -15.50 5.76
CA ILE A 6 9.60 -14.12 5.30
C ILE A 6 8.21 -13.57 5.61
N LEU A 7 8.15 -12.44 6.32
CA LEU A 7 6.97 -11.60 6.40
C LEU A 7 7.19 -10.40 5.46
N PHE A 8 6.38 -10.32 4.41
CA PHE A 8 6.40 -9.23 3.45
C PHE A 8 5.16 -8.35 3.67
N ILE A 9 5.36 -7.12 4.15
CA ILE A 9 4.29 -6.15 4.41
C ILE A 9 4.31 -5.09 3.30
N MET A 10 3.15 -4.80 2.75
CA MET A 10 2.96 -3.77 1.73
C MET A 10 1.87 -2.79 2.15
N ALA A 11 2.14 -1.50 2.01
CA ALA A 11 1.17 -0.41 2.13
C ALA A 11 0.85 0.15 0.74
N ASP A 12 -0.36 0.68 0.55
CA ASP A 12 -0.76 1.33 -0.69
C ASP A 12 -0.75 2.86 -0.54
N GLU A 13 -0.06 3.55 -1.45
CA GLU A 13 0.08 5.02 -1.45
C GLU A 13 0.81 5.61 -0.21
N HIS A 14 1.63 4.84 0.49
CA HIS A 14 2.42 5.36 1.60
C HIS A 14 3.57 6.22 1.09
N ASN A 15 3.53 7.53 1.40
CA ASN A 15 4.55 8.45 0.95
C ASN A 15 5.86 8.26 1.73
N TYR A 16 6.97 8.20 1.01
CA TYR A 16 8.33 8.15 1.59
C TYR A 16 8.57 9.25 2.66
N ASN A 17 8.06 10.46 2.41
CA ASN A 17 8.21 11.58 3.35
C ASN A 17 7.33 11.43 4.62
N CYS A 18 6.54 10.36 4.74
CA CYS A 18 5.71 10.09 5.90
C CYS A 18 6.25 8.93 6.75
N ILE A 19 7.57 8.96 6.99
CA ILE A 19 8.31 8.10 7.92
C ILE A 19 9.21 9.00 8.78
N ASN A 20 9.05 8.96 10.10
CA ASN A 20 9.77 9.88 11.00
C ASN A 20 11.28 9.75 10.85
N GLN A 21 11.84 8.55 10.90
CA GLN A 21 13.28 8.30 10.80
C GLN A 21 13.89 8.72 9.45
N LEU A 22 13.07 9.07 8.45
CA LEU A 22 13.53 9.56 7.15
C LEU A 22 13.44 11.10 7.04
N GLY A 23 13.28 11.80 8.18
CA GLY A 23 13.35 13.25 8.25
C GLY A 23 12.01 13.98 8.30
N ASN A 24 10.94 13.30 8.68
CA ASN A 24 9.64 13.93 8.93
C ASN A 24 9.34 13.95 10.44
N ASP A 25 9.62 15.05 11.10
CA ASP A 25 9.45 15.21 12.54
C ASP A 25 7.97 15.28 12.98
N PHE A 26 7.03 15.44 12.05
CA PHE A 26 5.61 15.54 12.37
C PHE A 26 4.93 14.17 12.44
N ILE A 27 5.41 13.18 11.68
CA ILE A 27 4.75 11.87 11.58
C ILE A 27 5.08 10.96 12.75
N ILE A 28 4.10 10.18 13.19
CA ILE A 28 4.24 9.22 14.30
C ILE A 28 4.19 7.80 13.73
N THR A 29 5.37 7.19 13.52
CA THR A 29 5.54 5.87 12.91
C THR A 29 6.52 4.99 13.68
N PRO A 30 6.33 4.78 15.02
CA PRO A 30 7.34 4.15 15.87
C PRO A 30 7.70 2.71 15.47
N ASN A 31 6.78 1.97 14.87
CA ASN A 31 7.01 0.59 14.48
C ASN A 31 7.82 0.49 13.19
N ILE A 32 7.49 1.30 12.17
CA ILE A 32 8.28 1.43 10.95
C ILE A 32 9.66 2.00 11.27
N ASP A 33 9.73 2.98 12.18
CA ASP A 33 10.99 3.57 12.64
C ASP A 33 11.90 2.55 13.31
N SER A 34 11.35 1.61 14.08
CA SER A 34 12.15 0.52 14.65
C SER A 34 12.76 -0.36 13.57
N LEU A 35 12.00 -0.66 12.53
CA LEU A 35 12.49 -1.40 11.37
C LEU A 35 13.59 -0.62 10.63
N VAL A 36 13.44 0.69 10.44
CA VAL A 36 14.46 1.55 9.83
C VAL A 36 15.77 1.51 10.63
N LYS A 37 15.69 1.51 11.98
CA LYS A 37 16.85 1.45 12.86
C LYS A 37 17.56 0.11 12.89
N GLU A 38 16.80 -0.98 12.82
CA GLU A 38 17.32 -2.33 13.02
C GLU A 38 17.77 -3.01 11.72
N GLY A 39 17.38 -2.49 10.57
CA GLY A 39 17.60 -3.14 9.28
C GLY A 39 18.20 -2.27 8.19
N THR A 40 17.97 -2.65 6.93
CA THR A 40 18.45 -1.90 5.76
C THR A 40 17.32 -1.08 5.16
N THR A 41 17.53 0.22 4.99
CA THR A 41 16.57 1.14 4.39
C THR A 41 17.04 1.59 3.00
N PHE A 42 16.18 1.44 2.01
CA PHE A 42 16.44 1.88 0.63
C PHE A 42 15.84 3.27 0.42
N THR A 43 16.67 4.30 0.52
CA THR A 43 16.23 5.70 0.42
C THR A 43 15.95 6.16 -1.01
N SER A 44 16.36 5.39 -2.01
CA SER A 44 16.20 5.68 -3.44
C SER A 44 15.52 4.52 -4.17
N ALA A 45 14.45 3.97 -3.58
CA ALA A 45 13.62 2.98 -4.23
C ALA A 45 12.61 3.64 -5.19
N TYR A 46 12.41 3.04 -6.35
CA TYR A 46 11.52 3.56 -7.39
C TYR A 46 10.52 2.49 -7.81
N THR A 47 9.25 2.88 -7.92
CA THR A 47 8.24 2.04 -8.54
C THR A 47 8.32 2.14 -10.07
N PRO A 48 8.09 1.05 -10.82
CA PRO A 48 8.07 1.08 -12.27
C PRO A 48 6.79 1.73 -12.84
N SER A 49 5.78 1.97 -12.02
CA SER A 49 4.53 2.65 -12.39
C SER A 49 3.93 3.37 -11.17
N PRO A 50 3.34 4.56 -11.36
CA PRO A 50 2.68 5.30 -10.29
C PRO A 50 1.21 4.86 -10.06
N LEU A 51 0.77 3.74 -10.64
CA LEU A 51 -0.59 3.19 -10.51
C LEU A 51 -0.54 1.82 -9.85
N CYS A 52 -1.49 1.53 -8.94
CA CYS A 52 -1.50 0.28 -8.16
C CYS A 52 -1.50 -0.98 -9.04
N VAL A 53 -2.34 -1.06 -10.06
CA VAL A 53 -2.50 -2.28 -10.87
C VAL A 53 -1.21 -2.64 -11.62
N PRO A 54 -0.61 -1.76 -12.44
CA PRO A 54 0.65 -2.08 -13.13
C PRO A 54 1.85 -2.20 -12.17
N ALA A 55 1.88 -1.42 -11.07
CA ALA A 55 2.93 -1.56 -10.07
C ALA A 55 2.89 -2.94 -9.40
N ARG A 56 1.70 -3.43 -9.04
CA ARG A 56 1.53 -4.75 -8.44
C ARG A 56 1.82 -5.89 -9.41
N ALA A 57 1.48 -5.74 -10.68
CA ALA A 57 1.88 -6.67 -11.72
C ALA A 57 3.42 -6.72 -11.89
N SER A 58 4.08 -5.57 -11.83
CA SER A 58 5.53 -5.48 -11.88
C SER A 58 6.19 -6.07 -10.64
N LEU A 59 5.62 -5.86 -9.45
CA LEU A 59 6.06 -6.51 -8.22
C LEU A 59 5.95 -8.02 -8.31
N ALA A 60 4.80 -8.52 -8.80
CA ALA A 60 4.59 -9.96 -8.96
C ALA A 60 5.59 -10.59 -9.93
N THR A 61 5.80 -9.98 -11.08
CA THR A 61 6.62 -10.55 -12.17
C THR A 61 8.10 -10.22 -12.10
N GLY A 62 8.51 -9.27 -11.23
CA GLY A 62 9.89 -8.77 -11.17
C GLY A 62 10.35 -8.06 -12.46
N THR A 63 9.38 -7.57 -13.28
CA THR A 63 9.68 -6.97 -14.59
C THR A 63 9.02 -5.61 -14.76
N TYR A 64 9.64 -4.76 -15.57
CA TYR A 64 9.08 -3.43 -15.91
C TYR A 64 7.81 -3.56 -16.75
N VAL A 65 6.90 -2.57 -16.66
CA VAL A 65 5.61 -2.55 -17.36
C VAL A 65 5.74 -2.72 -18.88
N HIS A 66 6.80 -2.17 -19.51
CA HIS A 66 7.03 -2.32 -20.94
C HIS A 66 7.42 -3.74 -21.37
N LYS A 67 7.83 -4.59 -20.41
CA LYS A 67 8.15 -6.00 -20.66
C LYS A 67 6.98 -6.91 -20.34
N ASN A 68 6.32 -6.71 -19.20
CA ASN A 68 5.18 -7.53 -18.81
C ASN A 68 3.86 -7.13 -19.48
N LYS A 69 3.80 -5.90 -20.02
CA LYS A 69 2.66 -5.31 -20.76
C LYS A 69 1.39 -5.12 -19.92
N TYR A 70 1.52 -5.03 -18.63
CA TYR A 70 0.45 -4.55 -17.75
C TYR A 70 0.57 -3.03 -17.63
N TRP A 71 0.01 -2.29 -18.59
CA TRP A 71 0.29 -0.87 -18.81
C TRP A 71 -0.49 0.07 -17.90
N ASP A 72 -1.68 -0.32 -17.50
CA ASP A 72 -2.68 0.59 -16.94
C ASP A 72 -3.56 -0.07 -15.88
N GLY A 73 -4.49 0.72 -15.32
CA GLY A 73 -5.44 0.24 -14.32
C GLY A 73 -6.45 -0.79 -14.82
N ALA A 74 -6.64 -0.92 -16.15
CA ALA A 74 -7.62 -1.84 -16.71
C ALA A 74 -7.07 -3.25 -16.95
N HIS A 75 -5.76 -3.35 -17.21
CA HIS A 75 -5.09 -4.62 -17.50
C HIS A 75 -4.43 -5.19 -16.25
N ALA A 76 -5.24 -5.81 -15.41
CA ALA A 76 -4.75 -6.44 -14.19
C ALA A 76 -3.87 -7.66 -14.45
N TYR A 77 -3.04 -7.96 -13.47
CA TYR A 77 -2.26 -9.20 -13.47
C TYR A 77 -3.19 -10.41 -13.56
N ASP A 78 -3.00 -11.23 -14.59
CA ASP A 78 -3.80 -12.40 -14.96
C ASP A 78 -2.99 -13.69 -14.97
N ALA A 79 -1.78 -13.67 -14.41
CA ALA A 79 -0.85 -14.78 -14.31
C ALA A 79 -0.25 -15.30 -15.65
N ARG A 80 -0.51 -14.66 -16.80
CA ARG A 80 0.15 -15.03 -18.07
C ARG A 80 1.67 -14.91 -18.01
N VAL A 81 2.20 -14.12 -17.11
CA VAL A 81 3.62 -14.05 -16.75
C VAL A 81 3.74 -14.55 -15.30
N PRO A 82 4.40 -15.69 -15.05
CA PRO A 82 4.57 -16.19 -13.68
C PRO A 82 5.24 -15.17 -12.77
N GLY A 83 4.74 -15.05 -11.55
CA GLY A 83 5.31 -14.17 -10.53
C GLY A 83 6.23 -14.92 -9.57
N TRP A 84 6.91 -14.18 -8.68
CA TRP A 84 7.80 -14.73 -7.65
C TRP A 84 7.08 -15.75 -6.75
N GLN A 85 5.80 -15.55 -6.51
CA GLN A 85 4.98 -16.43 -5.70
C GLN A 85 4.79 -17.81 -6.37
N HIS A 86 4.66 -17.89 -7.71
CA HIS A 86 4.63 -19.15 -8.45
C HIS A 86 5.95 -19.90 -8.29
N VAL A 87 7.08 -19.19 -8.49
CA VAL A 87 8.42 -19.78 -8.38
C VAL A 87 8.63 -20.37 -7.00
N LEU A 88 8.25 -19.68 -5.94
CA LEU A 88 8.40 -20.18 -4.57
C LEU A 88 7.49 -21.37 -4.30
N ARG A 89 6.21 -21.29 -4.66
CA ARG A 89 5.25 -22.39 -4.51
C ARG A 89 5.72 -23.65 -5.24
N ASP A 90 6.16 -23.50 -6.48
CA ASP A 90 6.62 -24.62 -7.32
C ASP A 90 7.94 -25.24 -6.79
N ASN A 91 8.65 -24.53 -5.92
CA ASN A 91 9.78 -25.02 -5.13
C ASN A 91 9.40 -25.45 -3.70
N ASN A 92 8.13 -25.79 -3.45
CA ASN A 92 7.59 -26.27 -2.18
C ASN A 92 7.72 -25.30 -1.00
N VAL A 93 7.77 -23.98 -1.26
CA VAL A 93 7.65 -22.96 -0.23
C VAL A 93 6.17 -22.66 -0.01
N ASN A 94 5.73 -22.61 1.25
CA ASN A 94 4.37 -22.18 1.56
C ASN A 94 4.27 -20.65 1.41
N VAL A 95 3.52 -20.17 0.42
CA VAL A 95 3.37 -18.74 0.12
C VAL A 95 1.92 -18.34 0.31
N THR A 96 1.63 -17.59 1.37
CA THR A 96 0.28 -17.12 1.68
C THR A 96 0.17 -15.61 1.46
N SER A 97 -0.91 -15.16 0.84
CA SER A 97 -1.26 -13.74 0.78
C SER A 97 -2.47 -13.43 1.63
N ILE A 98 -2.45 -12.26 2.30
CA ILE A 98 -3.56 -11.71 3.06
C ILE A 98 -3.74 -10.26 2.65
N GLY A 99 -4.93 -9.92 2.12
CA GLY A 99 -5.26 -8.55 1.78
C GLY A 99 -5.16 -8.20 0.29
N LYS A 100 -4.93 -6.93 0.00
CA LYS A 100 -5.06 -6.33 -1.34
C LYS A 100 -4.05 -6.90 -2.34
N LEU A 101 -4.54 -7.55 -3.38
CA LEU A 101 -3.74 -8.01 -4.52
C LEU A 101 -3.91 -7.10 -5.75
N HIS A 102 -5.11 -6.64 -6.03
CA HIS A 102 -5.49 -5.91 -7.25
C HIS A 102 -5.12 -6.67 -8.52
N TYR A 103 -5.18 -8.00 -8.46
CA TYR A 103 -5.09 -8.89 -9.61
C TYR A 103 -6.45 -8.98 -10.30
N LYS A 104 -6.51 -9.64 -11.43
CA LYS A 104 -7.71 -9.71 -12.25
C LYS A 104 -8.94 -10.17 -11.45
N ASP A 105 -8.92 -11.38 -10.94
CA ASP A 105 -10.03 -11.96 -10.16
C ASP A 105 -9.57 -13.23 -9.40
N ARG A 106 -10.52 -13.91 -8.77
CA ARG A 106 -10.26 -15.14 -8.01
C ARG A 106 -10.10 -16.40 -8.87
N THR A 107 -10.33 -16.33 -10.18
CA THR A 107 -10.31 -17.49 -11.07
C THR A 107 -8.92 -17.78 -11.63
N ILE A 108 -8.02 -16.80 -11.57
CA ILE A 108 -6.65 -16.98 -12.02
C ILE A 108 -5.81 -17.75 -11.00
N ASP A 109 -4.80 -18.47 -11.48
CA ASP A 109 -3.75 -18.97 -10.60
C ASP A 109 -2.89 -17.80 -10.12
N THR A 110 -3.10 -17.36 -8.90
CA THR A 110 -2.33 -16.24 -8.32
C THR A 110 -0.91 -16.61 -7.96
N GLY A 111 -0.55 -17.89 -7.98
CA GLY A 111 0.75 -18.40 -7.55
C GLY A 111 0.91 -18.56 -6.03
N PHE A 112 -0.01 -18.06 -5.24
CA PHE A 112 -0.03 -18.29 -3.80
C PHE A 112 -0.55 -19.69 -3.47
N THR A 113 -0.02 -20.30 -2.42
CA THR A 113 -0.55 -21.54 -1.85
C THR A 113 -1.93 -21.32 -1.22
N GLU A 114 -2.11 -20.15 -0.63
CA GLU A 114 -3.36 -19.73 0.01
C GLU A 114 -3.54 -18.22 -0.15
N THR A 115 -4.77 -17.79 -0.42
CA THR A 115 -5.17 -16.36 -0.43
C THR A 115 -6.30 -16.13 0.56
N ILE A 116 -6.08 -15.21 1.50
CA ILE A 116 -7.03 -14.87 2.56
C ILE A 116 -7.49 -13.43 2.35
N GLU A 117 -8.81 -13.24 2.30
CA GLU A 117 -9.44 -11.93 2.09
C GLU A 117 -8.82 -11.14 0.91
N PRO A 118 -8.61 -11.75 -0.28
CA PRO A 118 -7.99 -11.04 -1.39
C PRO A 118 -8.91 -9.97 -1.96
N MET A 119 -8.42 -8.74 -2.07
CA MET A 119 -9.07 -7.67 -2.82
C MET A 119 -8.55 -7.69 -4.26
N HIS A 120 -9.42 -8.02 -5.20
CA HIS A 120 -9.18 -8.00 -6.65
C HIS A 120 -9.88 -6.82 -7.31
N LEU A 121 -9.67 -6.65 -8.61
CA LEU A 121 -10.44 -5.69 -9.39
C LEU A 121 -11.92 -6.12 -9.44
N LYS A 122 -12.82 -5.15 -9.38
CA LYS A 122 -14.25 -5.39 -9.56
C LYS A 122 -14.48 -5.88 -10.99
N ASP A 123 -15.16 -7.01 -11.12
CA ASP A 123 -15.48 -7.66 -12.41
C ASP A 123 -14.25 -7.97 -13.28
N GLY A 124 -13.05 -8.02 -12.70
CA GLY A 124 -11.79 -8.28 -13.40
C GLY A 124 -11.31 -7.18 -14.34
N LEU A 125 -11.99 -6.05 -14.32
CA LEU A 125 -11.70 -4.88 -15.15
C LEU A 125 -11.42 -3.67 -14.25
N GLY A 126 -10.32 -3.01 -14.50
CA GLY A 126 -10.01 -1.74 -13.86
C GLY A 126 -10.51 -0.54 -14.65
N ASP A 127 -10.11 0.65 -14.21
CA ASP A 127 -10.51 1.91 -14.81
C ASP A 127 -9.71 2.21 -16.09
N LEU A 128 -10.38 2.10 -17.26
CA LEU A 128 -9.85 2.56 -18.57
C LEU A 128 -9.97 4.06 -18.76
N PHE A 129 -10.48 4.76 -17.78
CA PHE A 129 -10.88 6.13 -17.90
C PHE A 129 -9.72 7.07 -18.26
N GLY A 130 -9.85 7.78 -19.36
CA GLY A 130 -8.89 8.78 -19.81
C GLY A 130 -7.66 8.26 -20.55
N LEU A 131 -7.37 6.96 -20.51
CA LEU A 131 -6.14 6.41 -21.08
C LEU A 131 -6.10 6.38 -22.60
N LEU A 132 -7.25 6.45 -23.26
CA LEU A 132 -7.41 6.34 -24.73
C LEU A 132 -8.04 7.58 -25.38
N ARG A 133 -8.00 8.74 -24.70
CA ARG A 133 -8.64 9.98 -25.21
C ARG A 133 -7.63 11.12 -25.25
N GLU A 134 -7.72 11.94 -26.31
CA GLU A 134 -6.92 13.17 -26.43
C GLU A 134 -7.20 14.15 -25.28
N GLU A 135 -8.46 14.26 -24.88
CA GLU A 135 -8.87 15.07 -23.72
C GLU A 135 -9.38 14.13 -22.62
N MET A 136 -8.73 14.18 -21.45
CA MET A 136 -9.18 13.45 -20.28
C MET A 136 -10.34 14.19 -19.63
N PRO A 137 -11.54 13.58 -19.54
CA PRO A 137 -12.66 14.23 -18.89
C PRO A 137 -12.42 14.35 -17.38
N PRO A 138 -12.93 15.41 -16.73
CA PRO A 138 -12.88 15.55 -15.29
C PRO A 138 -13.56 14.37 -14.59
N LYS A 139 -12.96 13.90 -13.49
CA LYS A 139 -13.53 12.81 -12.67
C LYS A 139 -14.45 13.37 -11.60
N ASP A 140 -15.71 13.01 -11.65
CA ASP A 140 -16.72 13.38 -10.65
C ASP A 140 -16.39 12.87 -9.23
N ALA A 141 -15.57 11.80 -9.15
CA ALA A 141 -15.08 11.28 -7.88
C ALA A 141 -14.34 12.33 -7.04
N CYS A 142 -13.72 13.34 -7.65
CA CYS A 142 -13.01 14.41 -6.92
C CYS A 142 -13.92 15.17 -5.98
N LYS A 143 -15.16 15.47 -6.40
CA LYS A 143 -16.15 16.13 -5.54
C LYS A 143 -16.45 15.26 -4.32
N ARG A 144 -16.85 14.02 -4.54
CA ARG A 144 -17.16 13.09 -3.44
C ARG A 144 -15.98 12.92 -2.48
N LEU A 145 -14.78 12.65 -3.00
CA LEU A 145 -13.58 12.45 -2.18
C LEU A 145 -13.15 13.72 -1.43
N SER A 146 -13.53 14.91 -1.90
CA SER A 146 -13.32 16.17 -1.17
C SER A 146 -14.35 16.44 -0.09
N GLU A 147 -15.44 15.69 -0.07
CA GLU A 147 -16.50 15.72 0.95
C GLU A 147 -16.33 14.59 1.98
N GLU A 148 -15.86 13.41 1.53
CA GLU A 148 -15.60 12.23 2.35
C GLU A 148 -14.14 12.23 2.84
N LEU A 149 -13.81 13.10 3.79
CA LEU A 149 -12.45 13.21 4.34
C LEU A 149 -12.45 13.58 5.82
N GLY A 150 -11.35 13.34 6.51
CA GLY A 150 -11.13 13.79 7.87
C GLY A 150 -11.22 12.66 8.91
N ARG A 151 -11.81 13.01 10.07
CA ARG A 151 -11.94 12.15 11.24
C ARG A 151 -13.12 11.19 11.08
N GLY A 152 -12.88 9.90 11.08
CA GLY A 152 -13.95 8.92 10.92
C GLY A 152 -13.49 7.49 10.72
N ASP A 153 -14.36 6.69 10.13
CA ASP A 153 -14.08 5.31 9.74
C ASP A 153 -14.63 5.03 8.33
N CYS A 154 -14.08 4.03 7.64
CA CYS A 154 -14.53 3.63 6.31
C CYS A 154 -14.23 2.14 6.06
N GLU A 155 -14.82 1.59 4.99
CA GLU A 155 -14.68 0.18 4.63
C GLU A 155 -13.20 -0.26 4.48
N TYR A 156 -12.31 0.61 4.00
CA TYR A 156 -10.89 0.27 3.85
C TYR A 156 -10.17 0.17 5.20
N LEU A 157 -10.53 0.98 6.17
CA LEU A 157 -9.99 0.89 7.52
C LEU A 157 -10.49 -0.38 8.24
N GLU A 158 -11.77 -0.74 8.05
CA GLU A 158 -12.32 -1.99 8.56
C GLU A 158 -11.65 -3.21 7.91
N TYR A 159 -11.43 -3.14 6.60
CA TYR A 159 -10.71 -4.17 5.86
C TYR A 159 -9.25 -4.32 6.36
N ASP A 160 -8.54 -3.24 6.59
CA ASP A 160 -7.17 -3.29 7.12
C ASP A 160 -7.11 -3.88 8.55
N ARG A 161 -8.13 -3.62 9.39
CA ARG A 161 -8.27 -4.30 10.69
C ARG A 161 -8.52 -5.80 10.51
N LEU A 162 -9.38 -6.18 9.57
CA LEU A 162 -9.67 -7.58 9.25
C LEU A 162 -8.40 -8.31 8.81
N ILE A 163 -7.67 -7.79 7.83
CA ILE A 163 -6.44 -8.44 7.35
C ILE A 163 -5.34 -8.49 8.41
N THR A 164 -5.25 -7.47 9.29
CA THR A 164 -4.35 -7.50 10.44
C THR A 164 -4.68 -8.68 11.36
N ASN A 165 -5.94 -8.85 11.71
CA ASN A 165 -6.39 -9.95 12.58
C ASN A 165 -6.14 -11.31 11.92
N LYS A 166 -6.44 -11.46 10.63
CA LYS A 166 -6.15 -12.68 9.86
C LYS A 166 -4.67 -13.00 9.80
N ALA A 167 -3.83 -12.00 9.63
CA ALA A 167 -2.37 -12.19 9.64
C ALA A 167 -1.86 -12.64 11.02
N ILE A 168 -2.37 -12.06 12.10
CA ILE A 168 -2.08 -12.47 13.48
C ILE A 168 -2.51 -13.94 13.72
N GLU A 169 -3.74 -14.29 13.32
CA GLU A 169 -4.24 -15.66 13.43
C GLU A 169 -3.35 -16.65 12.67
N TRP A 170 -2.96 -16.28 11.44
CA TRP A 170 -2.08 -17.08 10.60
C TRP A 170 -0.71 -17.28 11.23
N ILE A 171 -0.06 -16.21 11.72
CA ILE A 171 1.23 -16.26 12.40
C ILE A 171 1.16 -17.17 13.63
N ARG A 172 0.13 -17.01 14.46
CA ARG A 172 -0.09 -17.86 15.64
C ARG A 172 -0.28 -19.34 15.31
N LYS A 173 -0.94 -19.63 14.17
CA LYS A 173 -1.09 -20.99 13.67
C LYS A 173 0.25 -21.58 13.22
N GLN A 174 1.12 -20.79 12.56
CA GLN A 174 2.46 -21.28 12.19
C GLN A 174 3.32 -21.60 13.43
N LYS A 175 3.25 -20.79 14.47
CA LYS A 175 4.00 -21.02 15.72
C LYS A 175 3.64 -22.33 16.43
N LYS A 176 2.42 -22.80 16.29
CA LYS A 176 1.94 -24.05 16.93
C LYS A 176 2.37 -25.29 16.17
N ARG A 177 2.98 -25.19 15.00
CA ARG A 177 3.50 -26.33 14.24
C ARG A 177 4.78 -26.84 14.91
N GLU A 178 4.79 -28.08 15.37
CA GLU A 178 5.93 -28.70 16.08
C GLU A 178 7.19 -28.83 15.19
N LYS A 179 7.02 -28.92 13.86
CA LYS A 179 8.10 -28.87 12.86
C LYS A 179 7.59 -28.17 11.61
N PRO A 180 8.06 -26.97 11.29
CA PRO A 180 7.84 -26.43 9.95
C PRO A 180 8.69 -27.22 8.97
N ASP A 181 8.06 -28.06 8.16
CA ASP A 181 8.75 -28.88 7.15
C ASP A 181 9.38 -28.06 6.03
N SER A 182 8.97 -26.82 5.87
CA SER A 182 9.47 -25.88 4.86
C SER A 182 9.35 -24.43 5.34
N PRO A 183 10.21 -23.52 4.82
CA PRO A 183 10.06 -22.09 5.05
C PRO A 183 8.72 -21.59 4.51
N TRP A 184 8.24 -20.49 5.06
CA TRP A 184 7.03 -19.84 4.60
C TRP A 184 7.27 -18.38 4.23
N VAL A 185 6.46 -17.88 3.30
CA VAL A 185 6.35 -16.46 2.98
C VAL A 185 4.92 -16.02 3.22
N LEU A 186 4.74 -15.03 4.08
CA LEU A 186 3.48 -14.35 4.33
C LEU A 186 3.51 -12.96 3.71
N PHE A 187 2.69 -12.72 2.71
CA PHE A 187 2.49 -11.42 2.09
C PHE A 187 1.23 -10.76 2.66
N VAL A 188 1.41 -9.70 3.45
CA VAL A 188 0.32 -8.90 4.02
C VAL A 188 0.25 -7.56 3.31
N SER A 189 -0.85 -7.29 2.64
CA SER A 189 -1.02 -6.11 1.80
C SER A 189 -2.18 -5.25 2.26
N PHE A 190 -1.85 -4.11 2.88
CA PHE A 190 -2.79 -3.11 3.38
C PHE A 190 -3.31 -2.19 2.27
N VAL A 191 -4.48 -1.60 2.50
CA VAL A 191 -5.02 -0.51 1.67
C VAL A 191 -4.52 0.83 2.18
N SER A 192 -4.45 1.04 3.48
CA SER A 192 -3.96 2.31 4.04
C SER A 192 -2.51 2.60 3.66
N PRO A 193 -2.17 3.88 3.42
CA PRO A 193 -3.00 5.09 3.52
C PRO A 193 -3.66 5.54 2.19
N HIS A 194 -4.14 4.63 1.35
CA HIS A 194 -4.91 4.94 0.13
C HIS A 194 -6.23 5.66 0.48
N TYR A 195 -6.63 6.63 -0.35
CA TYR A 195 -7.89 7.36 -0.18
C TYR A 195 -9.12 6.42 -0.15
N PRO A 196 -10.29 6.80 0.44
CA PRO A 196 -10.64 8.14 0.93
C PRO A 196 -9.78 8.57 2.11
N LEU A 197 -9.51 9.89 2.22
CA LEU A 197 -8.66 10.45 3.26
C LEU A 197 -9.43 10.55 4.59
N ILE A 198 -9.73 9.40 5.16
CA ILE A 198 -10.44 9.24 6.43
C ILE A 198 -9.54 8.48 7.39
N ALA A 199 -9.28 9.05 8.56
CA ALA A 199 -8.49 8.41 9.59
C ALA A 199 -9.33 8.06 10.82
N PRO A 200 -9.05 6.90 11.48
CA PRO A 200 -9.72 6.57 12.72
C PRO A 200 -9.51 7.67 13.76
N PRO A 201 -10.51 7.96 14.62
CA PRO A 201 -10.45 9.06 15.57
C PRO A 201 -9.15 9.12 16.37
N ASP A 202 -8.72 8.01 16.96
CA ASP A 202 -7.53 7.95 17.81
C ASP A 202 -6.24 8.31 17.06
N PHE A 203 -6.19 8.10 15.74
CA PHE A 203 -5.03 8.41 14.91
C PHE A 203 -5.14 9.81 14.29
N TYR A 204 -6.34 10.25 13.94
CA TYR A 204 -6.58 11.61 13.46
C TYR A 204 -6.21 12.63 14.53
N ASP A 205 -6.68 12.40 15.77
CA ASP A 205 -6.53 13.30 16.90
C ASP A 205 -5.06 13.45 17.37
N LEU A 206 -4.15 12.55 16.97
CA LEU A 206 -2.70 12.71 17.19
C LEU A 206 -2.12 13.99 16.59
N TYR A 207 -2.81 14.59 15.62
CA TYR A 207 -2.32 15.71 14.82
C TYR A 207 -3.13 17.00 14.99
N ASN A 208 -4.03 17.08 15.98
CA ASN A 208 -4.90 18.24 16.19
C ASN A 208 -4.13 19.55 16.37
N ASP A 209 -3.01 19.51 17.09
CA ASP A 209 -2.19 20.69 17.39
C ASP A 209 -0.93 20.76 16.51
N ALA A 210 -0.80 19.87 15.52
CA ALA A 210 0.38 19.81 14.67
C ALA A 210 0.29 20.86 13.54
N ASN A 211 1.33 21.69 13.39
CA ASN A 211 1.45 22.58 12.25
C ASN A 211 1.97 21.80 11.03
N LEU A 212 1.12 20.97 10.47
CA LEU A 212 1.47 20.08 9.37
C LEU A 212 1.77 20.86 8.08
N PRO A 213 2.75 20.39 7.27
CA PRO A 213 3.12 21.04 6.03
C PRO A 213 2.09 20.76 4.92
N TYR A 214 1.02 21.55 4.84
CA TYR A 214 0.00 21.40 3.81
C TYR A 214 0.22 22.29 2.57
N ASP A 215 1.16 23.23 2.62
CA ASP A 215 1.32 24.32 1.65
C ASP A 215 2.43 24.09 0.61
N ASN A 216 3.07 22.90 0.62
CA ASN A 216 4.26 22.64 -0.19
C ASN A 216 4.04 22.71 -1.73
N TYR A 217 2.81 22.79 -2.20
CA TYR A 217 2.49 22.70 -3.64
C TYR A 217 1.70 23.89 -4.20
N GLN A 218 1.25 24.83 -3.38
CA GLN A 218 0.49 26.00 -3.82
C GLN A 218 1.34 26.97 -4.66
N ASN A 219 2.66 27.01 -4.41
CA ASN A 219 3.60 27.93 -5.04
C ASN A 219 4.17 27.46 -6.39
N LEU A 220 3.80 26.27 -6.85
CA LEU A 220 4.16 25.86 -8.20
C LEU A 220 3.26 26.62 -9.20
N SER A 221 3.77 27.69 -9.78
CA SER A 221 3.04 28.42 -10.82
C SER A 221 2.56 27.42 -11.90
N LYS A 222 1.28 27.52 -12.28
CA LYS A 222 0.65 26.63 -13.29
C LYS A 222 1.48 26.52 -14.58
N ASN A 223 2.29 27.54 -14.88
CA ASN A 223 3.15 27.62 -16.07
C ASN A 223 4.47 26.83 -15.96
N LYS A 224 4.84 26.33 -14.77
CA LYS A 224 6.06 25.53 -14.53
C LYS A 224 5.78 24.04 -14.37
N LEU A 225 4.52 23.62 -14.45
CA LEU A 225 4.17 22.21 -14.33
C LEU A 225 4.49 21.46 -15.64
N HIS A 226 5.06 20.27 -15.49
CA HIS A 226 5.17 19.35 -16.62
C HIS A 226 3.78 19.05 -17.20
N SER A 227 3.67 18.89 -18.52
CA SER A 227 2.38 18.67 -19.23
C SER A 227 1.57 17.51 -18.62
N TRP A 228 2.20 16.44 -18.21
CA TRP A 228 1.56 15.31 -17.55
C TRP A 228 0.91 15.69 -16.21
N VAL A 229 1.61 16.45 -15.39
CA VAL A 229 1.07 16.91 -14.10
C VAL A 229 -0.10 17.85 -14.31
N LYS A 230 -0.01 18.71 -15.34
CA LYS A 230 -1.12 19.58 -15.75
C LYS A 230 -2.34 18.75 -16.18
N GLY A 231 -2.16 17.76 -17.07
CA GLY A 231 -3.23 16.87 -17.51
C GLY A 231 -3.87 16.07 -16.35
N ILE A 232 -3.09 15.58 -15.38
CA ILE A 232 -3.61 14.92 -14.19
C ILE A 232 -4.46 15.89 -13.36
N ARG A 233 -4.00 17.12 -13.12
CA ARG A 233 -4.76 18.13 -12.36
C ARG A 233 -6.05 18.54 -13.07
N GLU A 234 -6.07 18.58 -14.40
CA GLU A 234 -7.27 18.85 -15.18
C GLU A 234 -8.26 17.69 -15.14
N SER A 235 -7.78 16.45 -15.17
CA SER A 235 -8.61 15.23 -15.04
C SER A 235 -9.07 14.95 -13.61
N TRP A 236 -8.27 15.33 -12.62
CA TRP A 236 -8.58 15.22 -11.20
C TRP A 236 -8.63 16.60 -10.57
N PRO A 237 -9.71 17.39 -10.81
CA PRO A 237 -9.77 18.79 -10.43
C PRO A 237 -10.08 18.99 -8.93
N TYR A 238 -9.24 18.44 -8.05
CA TYR A 238 -9.38 18.61 -6.60
C TYR A 238 -9.34 20.09 -6.18
N ASP A 239 -8.58 20.92 -6.91
CA ASP A 239 -8.49 22.36 -6.64
C ASP A 239 -9.84 23.07 -6.70
N ASP A 240 -10.81 22.53 -7.45
CA ASP A 240 -12.16 23.10 -7.57
C ASP A 240 -13.06 22.79 -6.36
N TYR A 241 -12.70 21.76 -5.56
CA TYR A 241 -13.51 21.24 -4.47
C TYR A 241 -12.83 21.32 -3.11
N MET A 242 -11.50 21.55 -3.07
CA MET A 242 -10.70 21.62 -1.85
C MET A 242 -10.22 23.05 -1.58
N ASP A 243 -10.85 23.73 -0.64
CA ASP A 243 -10.33 24.97 -0.05
C ASP A 243 -9.17 24.69 0.93
N GLU A 244 -8.64 25.72 1.56
CA GLU A 244 -7.53 25.63 2.50
C GLU A 244 -7.88 24.77 3.73
N GLU A 245 -9.09 24.88 4.24
CA GLU A 245 -9.55 24.14 5.41
C GLU A 245 -9.63 22.64 5.10
N LYS A 246 -10.25 22.28 4.00
CA LYS A 246 -10.33 20.88 3.54
C LYS A 246 -8.95 20.29 3.27
N ARG A 247 -8.01 21.07 2.74
CA ARG A 247 -6.63 20.60 2.55
C ARG A 247 -5.94 20.28 3.87
N LYS A 248 -6.12 21.13 4.89
CA LYS A 248 -5.59 20.86 6.24
C LYS A 248 -6.17 19.57 6.80
N ILE A 249 -7.50 19.40 6.71
CA ILE A 249 -8.18 18.18 7.14
C ILE A 249 -7.66 16.96 6.38
N ALA A 250 -7.48 17.06 5.06
CA ALA A 250 -6.99 15.98 4.22
C ALA A 250 -5.56 15.55 4.58
N VAL A 251 -4.66 16.53 4.82
CA VAL A 251 -3.28 16.24 5.25
C VAL A 251 -3.26 15.59 6.62
N GLN A 252 -4.04 16.12 7.58
CA GLN A 252 -4.16 15.54 8.92
C GLN A 252 -4.69 14.10 8.86
N ALA A 253 -5.71 13.85 8.05
CA ALA A 253 -6.26 12.52 7.85
C ALA A 253 -5.22 11.57 7.25
N TYR A 254 -4.46 12.01 6.24
CA TYR A 254 -3.41 11.19 5.64
C TYR A 254 -2.31 10.81 6.66
N TYR A 255 -1.88 11.75 7.51
CA TYR A 255 -0.93 11.47 8.58
C TYR A 255 -1.52 10.48 9.60
N GLY A 256 -2.79 10.63 9.97
CA GLY A 256 -3.51 9.69 10.82
C GLY A 256 -3.58 8.28 10.21
N MET A 257 -3.84 8.19 8.90
CA MET A 257 -3.86 6.89 8.18
C MET A 257 -2.47 6.23 8.14
N CYS A 258 -1.39 7.02 7.99
CA CYS A 258 -0.03 6.49 8.06
C CYS A 258 0.27 5.93 9.46
N SER A 259 -0.12 6.62 10.53
CA SER A 259 0.04 6.14 11.92
C SER A 259 -0.85 4.91 12.20
N PHE A 260 -2.05 4.85 11.64
CA PHE A 260 -2.91 3.67 11.73
C PHE A 260 -2.25 2.45 11.04
N MET A 261 -1.69 2.64 9.85
CA MET A 261 -0.95 1.60 9.13
C MET A 261 0.27 1.14 9.94
N ASP A 262 1.06 2.07 10.49
CA ASP A 262 2.18 1.79 11.38
C ASP A 262 1.76 0.95 12.61
N SER A 263 0.63 1.28 13.21
CA SER A 263 0.07 0.50 14.32
C SER A 263 -0.24 -0.95 13.91
N ASN A 264 -0.77 -1.17 12.72
CA ASN A 264 -1.04 -2.51 12.20
C ASN A 264 0.27 -3.29 11.96
N VAL A 265 1.30 -2.64 11.42
CA VAL A 265 2.67 -3.21 11.35
C VAL A 265 3.15 -3.62 12.74
N GLY A 266 3.01 -2.74 13.73
CA GLY A 266 3.42 -3.01 15.11
C GLY A 266 2.76 -4.24 15.71
N LYS A 267 1.45 -4.44 15.46
CA LYS A 267 0.72 -5.64 15.89
C LYS A 267 1.31 -6.92 15.28
N LEU A 268 1.65 -6.91 13.99
CA LEU A 268 2.28 -8.06 13.33
C LEU A 268 3.67 -8.34 13.88
N LEU A 269 4.49 -7.31 14.07
CA LEU A 269 5.84 -7.44 14.62
C LEU A 269 5.82 -7.98 16.05
N SER A 270 4.85 -7.53 16.87
CA SER A 270 4.70 -8.01 18.24
C SER A 270 4.40 -9.50 18.31
N GLU A 271 3.66 -10.04 17.34
CA GLU A 271 3.40 -11.47 17.24
C GLU A 271 4.64 -12.28 16.86
N LEU A 272 5.62 -11.71 16.20
CA LEU A 272 6.87 -12.41 15.83
C LEU A 272 7.87 -12.50 16.99
N LYS A 273 7.92 -11.49 17.87
CA LYS A 273 8.90 -11.38 18.97
C LYS A 273 8.99 -12.55 19.95
N PRO A 274 7.92 -13.29 20.33
CA PRO A 274 8.03 -14.39 21.30
C PRO A 274 8.68 -15.67 20.77
N VAL A 275 8.94 -15.77 19.48
CA VAL A 275 9.69 -16.91 18.90
C VAL A 275 11.06 -16.35 18.55
N SER A 276 12.11 -17.00 19.00
CA SER A 276 13.52 -16.65 18.76
C SER A 276 13.87 -16.57 17.26
N TYR A 277 13.24 -15.65 16.54
CA TYR A 277 13.64 -15.25 15.21
C TYR A 277 14.75 -14.22 15.33
N THR A 278 15.98 -14.69 15.32
CA THR A 278 17.17 -13.89 15.59
C THR A 278 17.57 -12.97 14.44
N HIS A 279 16.84 -12.96 13.33
CA HIS A 279 17.15 -12.09 12.16
C HIS A 279 15.86 -11.62 11.47
N LEU A 280 15.36 -10.46 11.87
CA LEU A 280 14.50 -9.65 11.03
C LEU A 280 15.41 -8.84 10.10
N THR A 281 15.57 -9.30 8.86
CA THR A 281 16.14 -8.44 7.82
C THR A 281 15.02 -7.62 7.22
N LEU A 282 15.19 -6.31 7.17
CA LEU A 282 14.16 -5.39 6.71
C LEU A 282 13.79 -5.61 5.27
N PRO A 283 12.48 -5.50 4.98
CA PRO A 283 11.98 -5.41 3.62
C PRO A 283 12.39 -4.08 2.98
N THR A 284 12.62 -4.12 1.69
CA THR A 284 12.64 -2.97 0.82
C THR A 284 11.32 -2.21 0.96
N ILE A 285 11.38 -0.93 1.36
CA ILE A 285 10.21 -0.04 1.26
C ILE A 285 10.07 0.31 -0.21
N VAL A 286 9.16 -0.37 -0.90
CA VAL A 286 8.83 -0.07 -2.29
C VAL A 286 7.72 0.98 -2.26
N ARG A 287 7.96 2.12 -2.90
CA ARG A 287 6.90 3.08 -3.23
C ARG A 287 5.97 2.43 -4.26
N VAL A 288 4.69 2.37 -3.96
CA VAL A 288 3.63 2.08 -4.93
C VAL A 288 2.76 3.32 -5.07
#